data_1b3cefb3ae27e90cf1af75c9a85360eb
#
_entry.id   1b3cefb3ae27e90cf1af75c9a85360eb
#
_cell.length_a   1.000
_cell.length_b   1.000
_cell.length_c   1.000
_cell.angle_alpha   90.00
_cell.angle_beta   90.00
_cell.angle_gamma   90.00
#
_symmetry.space_group_name_H-M   'P 1'
#
loop_
_entity.id
_entity.type
_entity.pdbx_description
1 polymer ?
#
loop_
_entity_poly.entity_id
_entity_poly.type
_entity_poly.pdbx_seq_one_letter_code
_entity_poly.pdbx_strand_id
1 'polypeptide(L)'
;MGRSSDGDTRFLELHGGQWRVTISVPRDLHDRLPTRLKRSLNTDSLAVANRLKWPVIAELKAEIEKARGEGLKARHIRQGLEMAAMLKAARSQEERDAIIDGLHIAGDELRGPEIGERVDEETGLPVPVYAPSRERVAGEFVRVALGMVTPVDLHHPAYLASLTVKPRTLADDERAMKYLKAWCQSEGVEPSLQAINRKAAVRFMDALPSLGEGLTPVTLNKYLRRLSRYWQWLEKREEVENNVWQGLTLPEPDKKPSEQERPFTDEEIVKLLTGKTTQHMHDLMRIGALTGARLDVIVSLKVRDCQEGVFIFQPQKKEKAERITPIHSSLVPIIERRTKDKSPDDDLFPEWPPVRKAGSMRERSFKASNQFTDYRRTVGVDDTVPGSRRARTNFHSFRRWFITKAERADQPEHIIAAVVGHKRSGMTLGRYSAGPMVEQARRCVEAVRLPELPEQDGG
;
A
#
# COMPACT_ATOMS: atom_id res chain seq x y z
N MET A 1 33.29 49.44 -9.37
CA MET A 1 31.91 49.41 -9.92
C MET A 1 31.42 47.98 -9.80
N GLY A 2 30.63 47.68 -8.75
CA GLY A 2 30.04 46.39 -8.52
C GLY A 2 28.89 46.16 -9.50
N ARG A 3 28.92 45.05 -10.28
CA ARG A 3 27.78 44.62 -11.09
C ARG A 3 26.60 44.34 -10.15
N SER A 4 25.49 45.01 -10.37
CA SER A 4 24.28 44.84 -9.59
C SER A 4 23.82 43.36 -9.68
N SER A 5 23.58 42.74 -8.54
CA SER A 5 23.16 41.33 -8.41
C SER A 5 21.73 41.06 -8.87
N ASP A 6 21.03 42.06 -9.39
CA ASP A 6 19.60 41.99 -9.72
C ASP A 6 19.26 41.18 -10.96
N GLY A 7 20.26 40.79 -11.78
CA GLY A 7 20.06 40.01 -13.00
C GLY A 7 20.60 38.57 -12.96
N ASP A 8 21.08 38.06 -11.82
CA ASP A 8 21.65 36.72 -11.73
C ASP A 8 20.57 35.64 -11.65
N THR A 9 20.42 34.88 -12.75
CA THR A 9 19.47 33.76 -12.84
C THR A 9 20.07 32.38 -12.54
N ARG A 10 21.33 32.30 -12.07
CA ARG A 10 21.95 31.01 -11.70
C ARG A 10 21.14 30.31 -10.61
N PHE A 11 20.88 29.04 -10.81
CA PHE A 11 20.03 28.18 -9.98
C PHE A 11 18.54 28.56 -9.96
N LEU A 12 18.11 29.56 -10.74
CA LEU A 12 16.72 29.99 -10.82
C LEU A 12 16.08 29.57 -12.15
N GLU A 13 14.83 29.12 -12.07
CA GLU A 13 13.98 28.76 -13.20
C GLU A 13 12.59 29.38 -12.97
N LEU A 14 12.07 30.09 -13.99
CA LEU A 14 10.70 30.62 -13.94
C LEU A 14 9.73 29.52 -14.34
N HIS A 15 8.71 29.26 -13.51
CA HIS A 15 7.68 28.27 -13.77
C HIS A 15 6.32 28.73 -13.26
N GLY A 16 5.33 28.79 -14.14
CA GLY A 16 3.99 29.27 -13.80
C GLY A 16 3.97 30.71 -13.26
N GLY A 17 4.89 31.59 -13.76
CA GLY A 17 5.00 32.97 -13.29
C GLY A 17 5.76 33.15 -11.96
N GLN A 18 6.24 32.07 -11.33
CA GLN A 18 6.99 32.15 -10.07
C GLN A 18 8.41 31.60 -10.22
N TRP A 19 9.36 32.16 -9.47
CA TRP A 19 10.74 31.70 -9.43
C TRP A 19 10.88 30.48 -8.52
N ARG A 20 11.69 29.51 -8.98
CA ARG A 20 12.08 28.33 -8.20
C ARG A 20 13.58 28.08 -8.30
N VAL A 21 14.17 27.56 -7.23
CA VAL A 21 15.53 27.04 -7.26
C VAL A 21 15.53 25.68 -7.94
N THR A 22 16.51 25.46 -8.84
CA THR A 22 16.74 24.19 -9.52
C THR A 22 18.21 23.81 -9.41
N ILE A 23 18.50 22.60 -8.90
CA ILE A 23 19.85 22.03 -8.80
C ILE A 23 19.89 20.68 -9.50
N SER A 24 20.90 20.49 -10.35
CA SER A 24 21.13 19.17 -10.98
C SER A 24 21.71 18.19 -9.95
N VAL A 25 21.14 16.98 -9.91
CA VAL A 25 21.64 15.90 -9.08
C VAL A 25 22.72 15.13 -9.84
N PRO A 26 23.86 14.76 -9.20
CA PRO A 26 24.87 13.90 -9.81
C PRO A 26 24.31 12.57 -10.32
N ARG A 27 24.85 12.06 -11.44
CA ARG A 27 24.31 10.84 -12.11
C ARG A 27 24.34 9.60 -11.21
N ASP A 28 25.32 9.49 -10.34
CA ASP A 28 25.50 8.41 -9.37
C ASP A 28 24.40 8.36 -8.29
N LEU A 29 23.56 9.37 -8.21
CA LEU A 29 22.43 9.47 -7.26
C LEU A 29 21.05 9.44 -7.93
N HIS A 30 20.98 9.20 -9.24
CA HIS A 30 19.70 9.22 -9.97
C HIS A 30 18.77 8.02 -9.64
N ASP A 31 19.27 6.99 -9.00
CA ASP A 31 18.51 5.89 -8.41
C ASP A 31 17.78 6.27 -7.10
N ARG A 32 18.19 7.37 -6.47
CA ARG A 32 17.72 7.84 -5.14
C ARG A 32 17.03 9.19 -5.17
N LEU A 33 17.48 10.06 -6.05
CA LEU A 33 16.97 11.41 -6.21
C LEU A 33 16.56 11.64 -7.67
N PRO A 34 15.56 12.51 -7.92
CA PRO A 34 15.24 12.92 -9.28
C PRO A 34 16.44 13.63 -9.92
N THR A 35 16.53 13.61 -11.25
CA THR A 35 17.66 14.24 -11.99
C THR A 35 17.88 15.71 -11.68
N ARG A 36 16.87 16.39 -11.16
CA ARG A 36 16.93 17.79 -10.65
C ARG A 36 16.05 17.94 -9.42
N LEU A 37 16.59 18.54 -8.38
CA LEU A 37 15.84 19.02 -7.22
C LEU A 37 15.30 20.41 -7.51
N LYS A 38 14.03 20.65 -7.21
CA LYS A 38 13.34 21.92 -7.48
C LYS A 38 12.54 22.36 -6.24
N ARG A 39 12.66 23.65 -5.86
CA ARG A 39 11.93 24.25 -4.72
C ARG A 39 11.41 25.63 -5.11
N SER A 40 10.09 25.86 -4.97
CA SER A 40 9.49 27.17 -5.21
C SER A 40 9.99 28.20 -4.20
N LEU A 41 10.18 29.43 -4.66
CA LEU A 41 10.47 30.60 -3.81
C LEU A 41 9.22 31.44 -3.55
N ASN A 42 8.07 31.06 -4.14
CA ASN A 42 6.79 31.74 -4.01
C ASN A 42 6.86 33.25 -4.28
N THR A 43 7.62 33.65 -5.29
CA THR A 43 7.78 35.03 -5.73
C THR A 43 7.91 35.11 -7.25
N ASP A 44 7.34 36.13 -7.85
CA ASP A 44 7.49 36.51 -9.25
C ASP A 44 8.64 37.52 -9.49
N SER A 45 9.12 38.14 -8.41
CA SER A 45 10.22 39.12 -8.47
C SER A 45 11.59 38.42 -8.46
N LEU A 46 12.39 38.67 -9.52
CA LEU A 46 13.76 38.17 -9.64
C LEU A 46 14.67 38.71 -8.52
N ALA A 47 14.49 39.97 -8.11
CA ALA A 47 15.25 40.58 -7.04
C ALA A 47 14.99 39.89 -5.69
N VAL A 48 13.73 39.55 -5.40
CA VAL A 48 13.35 38.79 -4.20
C VAL A 48 13.86 37.35 -4.30
N ALA A 49 13.73 36.71 -5.45
CA ALA A 49 14.24 35.36 -5.68
C ALA A 49 15.77 35.28 -5.45
N ASN A 50 16.52 36.28 -5.88
CA ASN A 50 17.96 36.32 -5.66
C ASN A 50 18.35 36.46 -4.16
N ARG A 51 17.52 37.09 -3.35
CA ARG A 51 17.72 37.15 -1.89
C ARG A 51 17.37 35.83 -1.20
N LEU A 52 16.31 35.16 -1.65
CA LEU A 52 15.79 33.94 -1.03
C LEU A 52 16.47 32.65 -1.49
N LYS A 53 17.18 32.65 -2.63
CA LYS A 53 17.71 31.41 -3.22
C LYS A 53 18.81 30.73 -2.38
N TRP A 54 19.66 31.47 -1.67
CA TRP A 54 20.86 30.90 -1.04
C TRP A 54 20.57 29.91 0.10
N PRO A 55 19.66 30.19 1.05
CA PRO A 55 19.22 29.18 2.04
C PRO A 55 18.65 27.93 1.39
N VAL A 56 17.80 28.08 0.36
CA VAL A 56 17.19 26.97 -0.36
C VAL A 56 18.22 26.15 -1.13
N ILE A 57 19.23 26.79 -1.72
CA ILE A 57 20.36 26.10 -2.35
C ILE A 57 21.15 25.26 -1.32
N ALA A 58 21.37 25.81 -0.12
CA ALA A 58 22.06 25.10 0.95
C ALA A 58 21.27 23.87 1.40
N GLU A 59 19.93 23.97 1.58
CA GLU A 59 19.04 22.84 1.91
C GLU A 59 19.08 21.76 0.83
N LEU A 60 18.95 22.12 -0.45
CA LEU A 60 18.97 21.15 -1.55
C LEU A 60 20.34 20.49 -1.73
N LYS A 61 21.44 21.20 -1.48
CA LYS A 61 22.79 20.61 -1.44
C LYS A 61 22.96 19.66 -0.26
N ALA A 62 22.44 20.00 0.92
CA ALA A 62 22.45 19.11 2.08
C ALA A 62 21.63 17.82 1.82
N GLU A 63 20.53 17.92 1.07
CA GLU A 63 19.73 16.76 0.63
C GLU A 63 20.53 15.83 -0.30
N ILE A 64 21.32 16.40 -1.24
CA ILE A 64 22.22 15.65 -2.12
C ILE A 64 23.34 14.98 -1.31
N GLU A 65 23.99 15.68 -0.38
CA GLU A 65 25.04 15.11 0.46
C GLU A 65 24.52 14.01 1.40
N LYS A 66 23.31 14.18 1.93
CA LYS A 66 22.64 13.14 2.70
C LYS A 66 22.39 11.87 1.87
N ALA A 67 21.87 12.03 0.65
CA ALA A 67 21.66 10.90 -0.27
C ALA A 67 22.98 10.23 -0.69
N ARG A 68 24.06 11.01 -0.83
CA ARG A 68 25.41 10.50 -1.08
C ARG A 68 25.94 9.69 0.11
N GLY A 69 25.74 10.17 1.33
CA GLY A 69 26.10 9.47 2.56
C GLY A 69 25.33 8.15 2.72
N GLU A 70 24.02 8.15 2.43
CA GLU A 70 23.21 6.91 2.41
C GLU A 70 23.70 5.93 1.32
N GLY A 71 24.26 6.44 0.21
CA GLY A 71 24.85 5.65 -0.86
C GLY A 71 26.14 4.94 -0.48
N LEU A 72 27.01 5.63 0.19
CA LEU A 72 28.24 5.07 0.75
C LEU A 72 27.89 3.97 1.75
N LYS A 73 26.95 4.26 2.67
CA LYS A 73 26.48 3.29 3.66
C LYS A 73 25.94 2.02 3.02
N ALA A 74 25.07 2.11 1.98
CA ALA A 74 24.53 0.95 1.27
C ALA A 74 25.61 0.13 0.56
N ARG A 75 26.64 0.79 -0.01
CA ARG A 75 27.77 0.13 -0.66
C ARG A 75 28.62 -0.66 0.34
N HIS A 76 28.93 -0.07 1.51
CA HIS A 76 29.76 -0.73 2.52
C HIS A 76 29.03 -1.90 3.20
N ILE A 77 27.72 -1.76 3.44
CA ILE A 77 26.90 -2.89 3.92
C ILE A 77 26.94 -4.04 2.91
N ARG A 78 26.82 -3.78 1.61
CA ARG A 78 26.89 -4.82 0.57
C ARG A 78 28.25 -5.51 0.58
N GLN A 79 29.34 -4.75 0.61
CA GLN A 79 30.69 -5.29 0.69
C GLN A 79 30.89 -6.13 1.96
N GLY A 80 30.39 -5.67 3.11
CA GLY A 80 30.41 -6.43 4.36
C GLY A 80 29.65 -7.77 4.26
N LEU A 81 28.49 -7.77 3.60
CA LEU A 81 27.72 -9.00 3.37
C LEU A 81 28.41 -9.98 2.42
N GLU A 82 29.11 -9.49 1.39
CA GLU A 82 29.94 -10.32 0.52
C GLU A 82 31.05 -10.98 1.32
N MET A 83 31.73 -10.25 2.18
CA MET A 83 32.76 -10.81 3.07
C MET A 83 32.17 -11.80 4.09
N ALA A 84 31.01 -11.52 4.67
CA ALA A 84 30.31 -12.46 5.56
C ALA A 84 29.99 -13.79 4.84
N ALA A 85 29.55 -13.72 3.59
CA ALA A 85 29.29 -14.90 2.77
C ALA A 85 30.58 -15.68 2.49
N MET A 86 31.70 -15.00 2.20
CA MET A 86 33.01 -15.61 2.03
C MET A 86 33.48 -16.30 3.31
N LEU A 87 33.35 -15.66 4.47
CA LEU A 87 33.69 -16.26 5.76
C LEU A 87 32.87 -17.52 6.06
N LYS A 88 31.57 -17.51 5.73
CA LYS A 88 30.70 -18.69 5.88
C LYS A 88 31.08 -19.84 4.93
N ALA A 89 31.58 -19.51 3.76
CA ALA A 89 31.98 -20.47 2.74
C ALA A 89 33.44 -21.01 2.89
N ALA A 90 34.26 -20.36 3.72
CA ALA A 90 35.66 -20.70 3.95
C ALA A 90 35.81 -22.12 4.47
N ARG A 91 36.73 -22.90 3.85
CA ARG A 91 36.94 -24.34 4.11
C ARG A 91 38.11 -24.62 5.02
N SER A 92 39.02 -23.65 5.22
CA SER A 92 40.20 -23.78 6.09
C SER A 92 40.31 -22.58 7.04
N GLN A 93 41.11 -22.73 8.10
CA GLN A 93 41.43 -21.65 9.02
C GLN A 93 42.26 -20.57 8.33
N GLU A 94 43.21 -20.95 7.48
CA GLU A 94 44.07 -20.04 6.70
C GLU A 94 43.22 -19.15 5.76
N GLU A 95 42.22 -19.74 5.12
CA GLU A 95 41.27 -18.98 4.25
C GLU A 95 40.44 -17.98 5.08
N ARG A 96 39.99 -18.38 6.27
CA ARG A 96 39.27 -17.49 7.20
C ARG A 96 40.12 -16.32 7.67
N ASP A 97 41.38 -16.60 8.06
CA ASP A 97 42.31 -15.59 8.54
C ASP A 97 42.62 -14.57 7.43
N ALA A 98 42.87 -15.04 6.21
CA ALA A 98 43.07 -14.16 5.06
C ALA A 98 41.86 -13.25 4.76
N ILE A 99 40.61 -13.75 4.91
CA ILE A 99 39.39 -12.95 4.74
C ILE A 99 39.26 -11.92 5.87
N ILE A 100 39.59 -12.30 7.10
CA ILE A 100 39.57 -11.41 8.27
C ILE A 100 40.61 -10.28 8.13
N ASP A 101 41.82 -10.61 7.65
CA ASP A 101 42.84 -9.58 7.37
C ASP A 101 42.37 -8.60 6.29
N GLY A 102 41.80 -9.10 5.21
CA GLY A 102 41.19 -8.27 4.17
C GLY A 102 40.05 -7.40 4.69
N LEU A 103 39.26 -7.90 5.65
CA LEU A 103 38.18 -7.15 6.31
C LEU A 103 38.72 -6.01 7.15
N HIS A 104 39.81 -6.23 7.91
CA HIS A 104 40.46 -5.19 8.69
C HIS A 104 41.01 -4.08 7.80
N ILE A 105 41.72 -4.44 6.73
CA ILE A 105 42.22 -3.47 5.74
C ILE A 105 41.10 -2.61 5.16
N ALA A 106 40.00 -3.24 4.72
CA ALA A 106 38.85 -2.52 4.19
C ALA A 106 38.16 -1.63 5.25
N GLY A 107 38.13 -2.08 6.51
CA GLY A 107 37.63 -1.29 7.64
C GLY A 107 38.46 -0.05 7.90
N ASP A 108 39.79 -0.17 7.84
CA ASP A 108 40.72 0.94 8.03
C ASP A 108 40.64 1.95 6.87
N GLU A 109 40.51 1.50 5.64
CA GLU A 109 40.24 2.40 4.50
C GLU A 109 38.95 3.22 4.70
N LEU A 110 37.93 2.62 5.29
CA LEU A 110 36.68 3.30 5.60
C LEU A 110 36.81 4.36 6.71
N ARG A 111 37.64 4.09 7.71
CA ARG A 111 37.97 5.07 8.76
C ARG A 111 38.65 6.31 8.18
N GLY A 112 39.45 6.14 7.11
CA GLY A 112 40.15 7.22 6.43
C GLY A 112 41.28 7.79 7.28
N PRO A 113 41.72 9.09 7.04
CA PRO A 113 42.83 9.66 7.75
C PRO A 113 42.49 9.90 9.22
N GLU A 114 43.50 9.75 10.06
CA GLU A 114 43.51 10.12 11.45
C GLU A 114 43.31 11.64 11.60
N ILE A 115 42.51 12.04 12.58
CA ILE A 115 42.23 13.47 12.91
C ILE A 115 42.88 13.89 14.22
N GLY A 116 43.51 12.95 14.95
CA GLY A 116 44.18 13.18 16.23
C GLY A 116 44.57 11.89 16.92
N GLU A 117 45.15 11.99 18.11
CA GLU A 117 45.45 10.86 18.99
C GLU A 117 44.81 11.09 20.35
N ARG A 118 44.45 10.02 21.05
CA ARG A 118 44.03 10.00 22.46
C ARG A 118 44.82 8.93 23.20
N VAL A 119 45.06 9.12 24.48
CA VAL A 119 45.63 8.09 25.34
C VAL A 119 44.49 7.15 25.79
N ASP A 120 44.67 5.87 25.55
CA ASP A 120 43.76 4.86 26.06
C ASP A 120 43.93 4.73 27.58
N GLU A 121 42.86 4.77 28.32
CA GLU A 121 42.86 4.79 29.80
C GLU A 121 43.32 3.49 30.42
N GLU A 122 43.12 2.34 29.73
CA GLU A 122 43.47 1.01 30.24
C GLU A 122 44.94 0.67 29.96
N THR A 123 45.41 1.00 28.73
CA THR A 123 46.73 0.60 28.29
C THR A 123 47.76 1.69 28.40
N GLY A 124 47.37 2.97 28.57
CA GLY A 124 48.26 4.12 28.60
C GLY A 124 48.91 4.46 27.26
N LEU A 125 48.53 3.77 26.16
CA LEU A 125 49.09 3.94 24.82
C LEU A 125 48.31 4.99 24.00
N PRO A 126 48.97 5.70 23.09
CA PRO A 126 48.29 6.56 22.14
C PRO A 126 47.50 5.70 21.13
N VAL A 127 46.22 6.02 20.95
CA VAL A 127 45.34 5.42 19.94
C VAL A 127 44.87 6.48 18.98
N PRO A 128 44.79 6.19 17.68
CA PRO A 128 44.36 7.13 16.68
C PRO A 128 42.88 7.50 16.86
N VAL A 129 42.53 8.74 16.58
CA VAL A 129 41.16 9.27 16.56
C VAL A 129 40.75 9.51 15.12
N TYR A 130 39.60 8.99 14.74
CA TYR A 130 39.02 9.15 13.39
C TYR A 130 37.78 10.03 13.45
N ALA A 131 37.35 10.54 12.29
CA ALA A 131 36.10 11.29 12.19
C ALA A 131 34.92 10.41 12.65
N PRO A 132 34.06 10.86 13.60
CA PRO A 132 33.00 10.02 14.20
C PRO A 132 32.02 9.42 13.19
N SER A 133 31.78 10.12 12.08
CA SER A 133 30.91 9.62 11.00
C SER A 133 31.55 8.45 10.23
N ARG A 134 32.86 8.49 10.00
CA ARG A 134 33.61 7.44 9.32
C ARG A 134 33.85 6.23 10.23
N GLU A 135 34.19 6.45 11.49
CA GLU A 135 34.33 5.40 12.51
C GLU A 135 33.03 4.58 12.62
N ARG A 136 31.88 5.24 12.60
CA ARG A 136 30.57 4.57 12.63
C ARG A 136 30.34 3.69 11.40
N VAL A 137 30.69 4.18 10.21
CA VAL A 137 30.54 3.40 8.95
C VAL A 137 31.48 2.21 8.95
N ALA A 138 32.73 2.38 9.35
CA ALA A 138 33.71 1.30 9.44
C ALA A 138 33.29 0.24 10.46
N GLY A 139 32.84 0.65 11.64
CA GLY A 139 32.34 -0.25 12.67
C GLY A 139 31.08 -1.01 12.23
N GLU A 140 30.15 -0.38 11.52
CA GLU A 140 28.98 -1.06 10.94
C GLU A 140 29.40 -2.09 9.87
N PHE A 141 30.33 -1.71 8.98
CA PHE A 141 30.90 -2.61 7.97
C PHE A 141 31.51 -3.86 8.61
N VAL A 142 32.41 -3.68 9.59
CA VAL A 142 33.09 -4.79 10.26
C VAL A 142 32.07 -5.73 10.93
N ARG A 143 31.10 -5.21 11.65
CA ARG A 143 30.08 -6.04 12.31
C ARG A 143 29.19 -6.80 11.31
N VAL A 144 28.86 -6.18 10.19
CA VAL A 144 28.13 -6.86 9.09
C VAL A 144 28.99 -7.95 8.48
N ALA A 145 30.26 -7.67 8.18
CA ALA A 145 31.20 -8.61 7.58
C ALA A 145 31.50 -9.82 8.46
N LEU A 146 31.55 -9.62 9.78
CA LEU A 146 31.66 -10.72 10.76
C LEU A 146 30.35 -11.47 11.01
N GLY A 147 29.25 -11.09 10.34
CA GLY A 147 27.94 -11.69 10.53
C GLY A 147 27.27 -11.37 11.88
N MET A 148 27.82 -10.40 12.63
CA MET A 148 27.27 -9.98 13.94
C MET A 148 26.00 -9.15 13.80
N VAL A 149 25.80 -8.50 12.65
CA VAL A 149 24.67 -7.61 12.36
C VAL A 149 24.15 -7.87 10.96
N THR A 150 22.85 -8.15 10.86
CA THR A 150 22.13 -8.27 9.59
C THR A 150 21.09 -7.13 9.52
N PRO A 151 21.21 -6.19 8.56
CA PRO A 151 20.22 -5.12 8.42
C PRO A 151 18.80 -5.67 8.29
N VAL A 152 17.86 -5.07 9.01
CA VAL A 152 16.47 -5.55 9.10
C VAL A 152 15.75 -5.61 7.75
N ASP A 153 16.16 -4.79 6.80
CA ASP A 153 15.60 -4.71 5.45
C ASP A 153 16.44 -5.40 4.37
N LEU A 154 17.53 -6.09 4.74
CA LEU A 154 18.42 -6.78 3.78
C LEU A 154 17.65 -7.72 2.85
N HIS A 155 16.83 -8.57 3.43
CA HIS A 155 16.08 -9.59 2.68
C HIS A 155 14.71 -9.09 2.20
N HIS A 156 14.31 -7.86 2.56
CA HIS A 156 12.97 -7.34 2.27
C HIS A 156 12.67 -7.23 0.76
N PRO A 157 13.60 -6.81 -0.12
CA PRO A 157 13.36 -6.83 -1.58
C PRO A 157 13.10 -8.24 -2.12
N ALA A 158 13.85 -9.25 -1.67
CA ALA A 158 13.63 -10.65 -2.06
C ALA A 158 12.29 -11.20 -1.55
N TYR A 159 11.91 -10.82 -0.32
CA TYR A 159 10.60 -11.12 0.23
C TYR A 159 9.49 -10.51 -0.64
N LEU A 160 9.55 -9.21 -0.95
CA LEU A 160 8.54 -8.55 -1.79
C LEU A 160 8.42 -9.19 -3.17
N ALA A 161 9.55 -9.55 -3.79
CA ALA A 161 9.58 -10.23 -5.09
C ALA A 161 8.95 -11.64 -5.04
N SER A 162 8.95 -12.30 -3.88
CA SER A 162 8.32 -13.61 -3.69
C SER A 162 6.80 -13.56 -3.52
N LEU A 163 6.22 -12.36 -3.37
CA LEU A 163 4.80 -12.18 -3.12
C LEU A 163 4.01 -12.03 -4.42
N THR A 164 2.97 -12.86 -4.59
CA THR A 164 1.96 -12.69 -5.65
C THR A 164 0.77 -11.91 -5.07
N VAL A 165 0.90 -10.60 -4.95
CA VAL A 165 -0.10 -9.74 -4.34
C VAL A 165 -0.30 -8.44 -5.12
N LYS A 166 -1.42 -7.73 -4.88
CA LYS A 166 -1.67 -6.43 -5.52
C LYS A 166 -0.62 -5.37 -5.11
N PRO A 167 -0.28 -4.40 -5.98
CA PRO A 167 0.70 -3.34 -5.68
C PRO A 167 0.43 -2.59 -4.36
N ARG A 168 -0.83 -2.34 -4.04
CA ARG A 168 -1.23 -1.73 -2.75
C ARG A 168 -0.79 -2.54 -1.53
N THR A 169 -0.75 -3.86 -1.67
CA THR A 169 -0.30 -4.75 -0.60
C THR A 169 1.20 -4.67 -0.40
N LEU A 170 1.99 -4.60 -1.49
CA LEU A 170 3.44 -4.36 -1.44
C LEU A 170 3.75 -3.02 -0.77
N ALA A 171 3.03 -1.95 -1.14
CA ALA A 171 3.18 -0.64 -0.51
C ALA A 171 2.83 -0.65 1.00
N ASP A 172 1.94 -1.53 1.46
CA ASP A 172 1.67 -1.72 2.89
C ASP A 172 2.85 -2.44 3.60
N ASP A 173 3.52 -3.39 2.94
CA ASP A 173 4.74 -4.05 3.46
C ASP A 173 5.91 -3.04 3.56
N GLU A 174 6.15 -2.25 2.52
CA GLU A 174 7.17 -1.19 2.50
C GLU A 174 6.92 -0.15 3.60
N ARG A 175 5.65 0.23 3.80
CA ARG A 175 5.29 1.20 4.85
C ARG A 175 5.51 0.63 6.25
N ALA A 176 5.20 -0.65 6.47
CA ALA A 176 5.48 -1.32 7.75
C ALA A 176 6.98 -1.31 8.06
N MET A 177 7.84 -1.61 7.08
CA MET A 177 9.29 -1.53 7.21
C MET A 177 9.76 -0.09 7.48
N LYS A 178 9.17 0.90 6.80
CA LYS A 178 9.48 2.31 7.04
C LYS A 178 9.17 2.75 8.47
N TYR A 179 8.02 2.34 9.04
CA TYR A 179 7.69 2.62 10.44
C TYR A 179 8.67 1.96 11.40
N LEU A 180 9.04 0.70 11.16
CA LEU A 180 10.01 -0.01 11.99
C LEU A 180 11.37 0.71 11.99
N LYS A 181 11.88 1.08 10.83
CA LYS A 181 13.18 1.80 10.72
C LYS A 181 13.13 3.19 11.37
N ALA A 182 12.02 3.91 11.22
CA ALA A 182 11.84 5.22 11.87
C ALA A 182 11.82 5.10 13.39
N TRP A 183 11.15 4.07 13.92
CA TRP A 183 11.15 3.77 15.35
C TRP A 183 12.55 3.39 15.86
N CYS A 184 13.27 2.54 15.14
CA CYS A 184 14.64 2.19 15.49
C CYS A 184 15.51 3.45 15.61
N GLN A 185 15.36 4.40 14.68
CA GLN A 185 16.11 5.65 14.69
C GLN A 185 15.73 6.54 15.88
N SER A 186 14.44 6.65 16.23
CA SER A 186 13.98 7.50 17.34
C SER A 186 14.36 6.94 18.71
N GLU A 187 14.39 5.60 18.86
CA GLU A 187 14.68 4.91 20.11
C GLU A 187 16.15 4.51 20.28
N GLY A 188 17.02 4.84 19.32
CA GLY A 188 18.42 4.43 19.34
C GLY A 188 18.63 2.92 19.25
N VAL A 189 17.65 2.18 18.69
CA VAL A 189 17.73 0.74 18.45
C VAL A 189 18.40 0.51 17.10
N GLU A 190 19.39 -0.40 17.07
CA GLU A 190 20.01 -0.77 15.81
C GLU A 190 18.98 -1.45 14.88
N PRO A 191 18.83 -1.00 13.60
CA PRO A 191 17.88 -1.58 12.66
C PRO A 191 18.40 -2.91 12.07
N SER A 192 18.58 -3.92 12.95
CA SER A 192 19.12 -5.24 12.61
C SER A 192 18.21 -6.37 13.07
N LEU A 193 18.31 -7.54 12.41
CA LEU A 193 17.52 -8.72 12.79
C LEU A 193 17.82 -9.16 14.22
N GLN A 194 19.07 -9.02 14.67
CA GLN A 194 19.53 -9.40 16.00
C GLN A 194 18.99 -8.46 17.10
N ALA A 195 18.89 -7.16 16.80
CA ALA A 195 18.38 -6.18 17.77
C ALA A 195 16.84 -6.19 17.88
N ILE A 196 16.13 -6.63 16.84
CA ILE A 196 14.66 -6.75 16.86
C ILE A 196 14.25 -8.08 17.49
N ASN A 197 14.43 -8.18 18.80
CA ASN A 197 13.92 -9.28 19.60
C ASN A 197 12.46 -9.05 20.04
N ARG A 198 11.86 -10.01 20.78
CA ARG A 198 10.47 -9.91 21.25
C ARG A 198 10.19 -8.65 22.06
N LYS A 199 11.11 -8.23 22.93
CA LYS A 199 10.99 -7.01 23.76
C LYS A 199 10.96 -5.76 22.88
N ALA A 200 11.83 -5.68 21.87
CA ALA A 200 11.86 -4.60 20.91
C ALA A 200 10.58 -4.55 20.08
N ALA A 201 10.07 -5.72 19.65
CA ALA A 201 8.82 -5.82 18.89
C ALA A 201 7.59 -5.34 19.70
N VAL A 202 7.53 -5.63 20.99
CA VAL A 202 6.47 -5.11 21.88
C VAL A 202 6.60 -3.60 22.04
N ARG A 203 7.79 -3.06 22.31
CA ARG A 203 8.01 -1.61 22.39
C ARG A 203 7.64 -0.87 21.11
N PHE A 204 7.96 -1.47 19.95
CA PHE A 204 7.51 -0.92 18.66
C PHE A 204 5.99 -0.93 18.53
N MET A 205 5.32 -2.03 18.91
CA MET A 205 3.85 -2.11 18.88
C MET A 205 3.23 -1.01 19.75
N ASP A 206 3.77 -0.78 20.96
CA ASP A 206 3.28 0.26 21.87
C ASP A 206 3.52 1.69 21.33
N ALA A 207 4.63 1.92 20.62
CA ALA A 207 4.96 3.20 19.99
C ALA A 207 4.19 3.46 18.67
N LEU A 208 3.69 2.40 18.02
CA LEU A 208 3.10 2.48 16.68
C LEU A 208 1.90 3.43 16.57
N PRO A 209 1.00 3.59 17.57
CA PRO A 209 -0.06 4.60 17.54
C PRO A 209 0.44 6.03 17.41
N SER A 210 1.54 6.37 18.09
CA SER A 210 2.15 7.71 18.00
C SER A 210 2.87 7.92 16.67
N LEU A 211 3.55 6.89 16.14
CA LEU A 211 4.20 6.94 14.83
C LEU A 211 3.22 7.03 13.67
N GLY A 212 2.06 6.42 13.82
CA GLY A 212 0.98 6.39 12.83
C GLY A 212 -0.14 7.36 13.18
N GLU A 213 0.16 8.59 13.56
CA GLU A 213 -0.80 9.61 13.98
C GLU A 213 -2.03 9.67 13.05
N GLY A 214 -3.22 9.61 13.65
CA GLY A 214 -4.50 9.60 12.94
C GLY A 214 -4.89 8.26 12.29
N LEU A 215 -4.07 7.21 12.38
CA LEU A 215 -4.41 5.88 11.89
C LEU A 215 -5.17 5.08 12.96
N THR A 216 -6.18 4.31 12.51
CA THR A 216 -6.93 3.42 13.41
C THR A 216 -6.13 2.18 13.80
N PRO A 217 -6.41 1.57 14.99
CA PRO A 217 -5.79 0.30 15.39
C PRO A 217 -5.90 -0.81 14.34
N VAL A 218 -7.02 -0.89 13.60
CA VAL A 218 -7.20 -1.82 12.48
C VAL A 218 -6.14 -1.63 11.38
N THR A 219 -5.80 -0.37 11.07
CA THR A 219 -4.77 -0.05 10.07
C THR A 219 -3.37 -0.35 10.62
N LEU A 220 -3.10 -0.02 11.88
CA LEU A 220 -1.82 -0.29 12.54
C LEU A 220 -1.57 -1.80 12.70
N ASN A 221 -2.58 -2.57 13.10
CA ASN A 221 -2.54 -4.04 13.14
C ASN A 221 -2.24 -4.66 11.77
N LYS A 222 -2.64 -4.01 10.68
CA LYS A 222 -2.24 -4.43 9.34
C LYS A 222 -0.71 -4.37 9.17
N TYR A 223 -0.04 -3.32 9.65
CA TYR A 223 1.42 -3.21 9.56
C TYR A 223 2.13 -4.23 10.46
N LEU A 224 1.65 -4.49 11.67
CA LEU A 224 2.17 -5.57 12.53
C LEU A 224 2.07 -6.94 11.83
N ARG A 225 0.93 -7.23 11.18
CA ARG A 225 0.76 -8.45 10.37
C ARG A 225 1.70 -8.51 9.16
N ARG A 226 2.09 -7.35 8.56
CA ARG A 226 3.08 -7.33 7.47
C ARG A 226 4.47 -7.69 7.99
N LEU A 227 4.92 -7.10 9.09
CA LEU A 227 6.18 -7.46 9.74
C LEU A 227 6.20 -8.93 10.15
N SER A 228 5.12 -9.44 10.77
CA SER A 228 5.02 -10.84 11.13
C SER A 228 5.14 -11.79 9.92
N ARG A 229 4.58 -11.44 8.76
CA ARG A 229 4.74 -12.23 7.53
C ARG A 229 6.15 -12.21 6.98
N TYR A 230 6.83 -11.07 7.05
CA TYR A 230 8.22 -10.95 6.66
C TYR A 230 9.09 -11.81 7.57
N TRP A 231 8.92 -11.74 8.90
CA TRP A 231 9.65 -12.61 9.84
C TRP A 231 9.35 -14.10 9.63
N GLN A 232 8.12 -14.48 9.34
CA GLN A 232 7.78 -15.86 8.98
C GLN A 232 8.50 -16.33 7.69
N TRP A 233 8.72 -15.43 6.76
CA TRP A 233 9.49 -15.70 5.53
C TRP A 233 10.99 -15.85 5.84
N LEU A 234 11.55 -15.04 6.77
CA LEU A 234 12.92 -15.14 7.26
C LEU A 234 13.13 -16.43 8.07
N GLU A 235 12.23 -16.76 8.99
CA GLU A 235 12.26 -17.98 9.80
C GLU A 235 12.32 -19.25 8.94
N LYS A 236 11.55 -19.31 7.86
CA LYS A 236 11.60 -20.42 6.89
C LYS A 236 12.93 -20.54 6.12
N ARG A 237 13.78 -19.54 6.18
CA ARG A 237 15.09 -19.47 5.55
C ARG A 237 16.23 -19.50 6.55
N GLU A 238 15.89 -19.75 7.81
CA GLU A 238 16.86 -19.83 8.92
C GLU A 238 17.66 -18.53 9.12
N GLU A 239 17.11 -17.39 8.66
CA GLU A 239 17.71 -16.06 8.87
C GLU A 239 17.38 -15.49 10.25
N VAL A 240 16.35 -16.02 10.89
CA VAL A 240 15.95 -15.76 12.29
C VAL A 240 15.44 -17.05 12.91
N GLU A 241 15.64 -17.21 14.22
CA GLU A 241 15.23 -18.42 14.96
C GLU A 241 13.71 -18.51 15.11
N ASN A 242 13.03 -17.39 15.28
CA ASN A 242 11.60 -17.35 15.49
C ASN A 242 10.96 -16.03 15.03
N ASN A 243 9.64 -16.05 14.87
CA ASN A 243 8.86 -14.87 14.52
C ASN A 243 8.51 -14.04 15.76
N VAL A 244 9.32 -13.03 16.06
CA VAL A 244 9.14 -12.13 17.21
C VAL A 244 7.84 -11.32 17.21
N TRP A 245 7.16 -11.22 16.06
CA TRP A 245 5.90 -10.49 15.86
C TRP A 245 4.67 -11.37 16.07
N GLN A 246 4.84 -12.68 16.28
CA GLN A 246 3.70 -13.59 16.36
C GLN A 246 2.76 -13.20 17.51
N GLY A 247 1.48 -13.08 17.21
CA GLY A 247 0.44 -12.72 18.18
C GLY A 247 0.45 -11.27 18.65
N LEU A 248 1.35 -10.40 18.14
CA LEU A 248 1.31 -8.98 18.47
C LEU A 248 0.17 -8.29 17.72
N THR A 249 -0.71 -7.66 18.50
CA THR A 249 -1.84 -6.90 17.99
C THR A 249 -2.25 -5.83 19.00
N LEU A 250 -2.54 -4.64 18.50
CA LEU A 250 -3.14 -3.57 19.30
C LEU A 250 -4.61 -3.91 19.58
N PRO A 251 -5.13 -3.60 20.76
CA PRO A 251 -6.54 -3.76 21.05
C PRO A 251 -7.37 -2.90 20.06
N GLU A 252 -8.35 -3.52 19.44
CA GLU A 252 -9.31 -2.83 18.59
C GLU A 252 -10.54 -2.48 19.44
N PRO A 253 -10.97 -1.22 19.46
CA PRO A 253 -12.19 -0.86 20.17
C PRO A 253 -13.39 -1.58 19.55
N ASP A 254 -14.26 -2.08 20.39
CA ASP A 254 -15.52 -2.66 19.95
C ASP A 254 -16.31 -1.59 19.18
N LYS A 255 -16.67 -1.89 17.94
CA LYS A 255 -17.51 -1.02 17.14
C LYS A 255 -18.94 -1.11 17.68
N LYS A 256 -19.44 -0.01 18.19
CA LYS A 256 -20.86 0.09 18.54
C LYS A 256 -21.72 -0.26 17.33
N PRO A 257 -22.88 -0.91 17.49
CA PRO A 257 -23.80 -1.18 16.39
C PRO A 257 -24.12 0.08 15.55
N SER A 258 -24.18 1.24 16.20
CA SER A 258 -24.36 2.56 15.56
C SER A 258 -23.20 3.01 14.67
N GLU A 259 -22.02 2.39 14.76
CA GLU A 259 -20.82 2.70 13.97
C GLU A 259 -20.54 1.66 12.88
N GLN A 260 -21.30 0.57 12.87
CA GLN A 260 -21.12 -0.50 11.88
C GLN A 260 -21.73 -0.11 10.54
N GLU A 261 -21.11 -0.56 9.48
CA GLU A 261 -21.68 -0.44 8.14
C GLU A 261 -22.96 -1.30 8.07
N ARG A 262 -23.99 -0.78 7.41
CA ARG A 262 -25.32 -1.42 7.32
C ARG A 262 -25.80 -1.59 5.87
N PRO A 263 -26.81 -2.45 5.64
CA PRO A 263 -27.56 -2.44 4.38
C PRO A 263 -28.27 -1.10 4.17
N PHE A 264 -28.60 -0.78 2.93
CA PHE A 264 -29.59 0.26 2.65
C PHE A 264 -30.98 -0.18 3.15
N THR A 265 -31.82 0.79 3.48
CA THR A 265 -33.26 0.58 3.63
C THR A 265 -33.94 0.58 2.25
N ASP A 266 -35.20 0.14 2.19
CA ASP A 266 -35.95 0.16 0.93
C ASP A 266 -36.22 1.60 0.46
N GLU A 267 -36.48 2.52 1.38
CA GLU A 267 -36.65 3.96 1.09
C GLU A 267 -35.34 4.58 0.54
N GLU A 268 -34.19 4.15 1.07
CA GLU A 268 -32.88 4.58 0.55
C GLU A 268 -32.64 4.01 -0.86
N ILE A 269 -33.03 2.78 -1.13
CA ILE A 269 -32.97 2.19 -2.47
C ILE A 269 -33.84 2.98 -3.43
N VAL A 270 -35.07 3.33 -3.05
CA VAL A 270 -35.96 4.17 -3.88
C VAL A 270 -35.28 5.50 -4.20
N LYS A 271 -34.78 6.25 -3.19
CA LYS A 271 -34.07 7.53 -3.40
C LYS A 271 -32.87 7.39 -4.34
N LEU A 272 -32.10 6.32 -4.19
CA LEU A 272 -30.91 6.07 -5.03
C LEU A 272 -31.29 5.73 -6.48
N LEU A 273 -32.41 5.00 -6.69
CA LEU A 273 -32.81 4.55 -8.02
C LEU A 273 -33.72 5.53 -8.77
N THR A 274 -34.27 6.55 -8.09
CA THR A 274 -35.15 7.57 -8.70
C THR A 274 -34.50 8.96 -8.75
N GLY A 275 -33.48 9.22 -7.94
CA GLY A 275 -32.78 10.50 -7.91
C GLY A 275 -32.09 10.82 -9.26
N LYS A 276 -31.94 12.10 -9.56
CA LYS A 276 -31.33 12.56 -10.81
C LYS A 276 -29.84 12.28 -10.87
N THR A 277 -29.43 11.37 -11.75
CA THR A 277 -28.02 11.05 -12.03
C THR A 277 -27.86 10.56 -13.47
N THR A 278 -26.66 10.12 -13.82
CA THR A 278 -26.36 9.57 -15.16
C THR A 278 -26.94 8.16 -15.33
N GLN A 279 -27.31 7.81 -16.56
CA GLN A 279 -27.85 6.48 -16.87
C GLN A 279 -26.90 5.35 -16.45
N HIS A 280 -25.58 5.51 -16.65
CA HIS A 280 -24.61 4.51 -16.26
C HIS A 280 -24.51 4.33 -14.73
N MET A 281 -24.79 5.37 -13.93
CA MET A 281 -24.84 5.26 -12.49
C MET A 281 -26.11 4.51 -12.05
N HIS A 282 -27.27 4.78 -12.69
CA HIS A 282 -28.49 4.00 -12.42
C HIS A 282 -28.31 2.52 -12.76
N ASP A 283 -27.69 2.20 -13.90
CA ASP A 283 -27.42 0.84 -14.31
C ASP A 283 -26.49 0.13 -13.31
N LEU A 284 -25.42 0.81 -12.90
CA LEU A 284 -24.46 0.31 -11.91
C LEU A 284 -25.15 -0.04 -10.58
N MET A 285 -26.00 0.86 -10.08
CA MET A 285 -26.73 0.66 -8.82
C MET A 285 -27.73 -0.51 -8.91
N ARG A 286 -28.49 -0.63 -10.02
CA ARG A 286 -29.43 -1.73 -10.24
C ARG A 286 -28.70 -3.08 -10.30
N ILE A 287 -27.58 -3.15 -11.02
CA ILE A 287 -26.76 -4.38 -11.06
C ILE A 287 -26.24 -4.68 -9.64
N GLY A 288 -25.73 -3.67 -8.90
CA GLY A 288 -25.29 -3.85 -7.52
C GLY A 288 -26.37 -4.37 -6.59
N ALA A 289 -27.60 -3.82 -6.69
CA ALA A 289 -28.74 -4.20 -5.87
C ALA A 289 -29.25 -5.62 -6.19
N LEU A 290 -29.31 -6.01 -7.45
CA LEU A 290 -29.92 -7.28 -7.89
C LEU A 290 -28.92 -8.44 -8.04
N THR A 291 -27.63 -8.21 -7.79
CA THR A 291 -26.60 -9.27 -7.82
C THR A 291 -25.81 -9.35 -6.52
N GLY A 292 -25.81 -8.31 -5.71
CA GLY A 292 -24.93 -8.17 -4.56
C GLY A 292 -23.44 -8.18 -4.93
N ALA A 293 -23.07 -7.96 -6.19
CA ALA A 293 -21.68 -7.98 -6.66
C ALA A 293 -20.88 -6.78 -6.10
N ARG A 294 -19.56 -6.95 -5.98
CA ARG A 294 -18.68 -5.85 -5.57
C ARG A 294 -18.54 -4.84 -6.72
N LEU A 295 -18.40 -3.57 -6.38
CA LEU A 295 -18.26 -2.48 -7.35
C LEU A 295 -17.19 -2.76 -8.39
N ASP A 296 -15.99 -3.18 -7.97
CA ASP A 296 -14.86 -3.43 -8.86
C ASP A 296 -15.15 -4.54 -9.87
N VAL A 297 -15.90 -5.56 -9.46
CA VAL A 297 -16.34 -6.68 -10.31
C VAL A 297 -17.31 -6.18 -11.38
N ILE A 298 -18.29 -5.35 -11.01
CA ILE A 298 -19.30 -4.82 -11.94
C ILE A 298 -18.65 -3.90 -12.98
N VAL A 299 -17.81 -2.96 -12.56
CA VAL A 299 -17.18 -2.02 -13.50
C VAL A 299 -16.16 -2.69 -14.42
N SER A 300 -15.71 -3.91 -14.07
CA SER A 300 -14.75 -4.69 -14.86
C SER A 300 -15.40 -5.64 -15.86
N LEU A 301 -16.74 -5.74 -15.88
CA LEU A 301 -17.46 -6.59 -16.82
C LEU A 301 -17.20 -6.18 -18.27
N LYS A 302 -17.03 -7.18 -19.12
CA LYS A 302 -17.01 -7.06 -20.56
C LYS A 302 -18.33 -7.56 -21.16
N VAL A 303 -18.60 -7.22 -22.40
CA VAL A 303 -19.80 -7.65 -23.12
C VAL A 303 -19.88 -9.19 -23.14
N ARG A 304 -18.78 -9.90 -23.38
CA ARG A 304 -18.71 -11.37 -23.36
C ARG A 304 -19.04 -11.98 -22.00
N ASP A 305 -18.90 -11.21 -20.92
CA ASP A 305 -19.20 -11.67 -19.55
C ASP A 305 -20.70 -11.59 -19.22
N CYS A 306 -21.55 -11.14 -20.17
CA CYS A 306 -22.98 -10.89 -20.01
C CYS A 306 -23.79 -11.64 -21.07
N GLN A 307 -23.49 -12.90 -21.32
CA GLN A 307 -24.14 -13.71 -22.35
C GLN A 307 -24.99 -14.83 -21.74
N GLU A 308 -25.90 -15.41 -22.52
CA GLU A 308 -26.74 -16.57 -22.15
C GLU A 308 -27.52 -16.38 -20.83
N GLY A 309 -27.90 -15.15 -20.51
CA GLY A 309 -28.66 -14.82 -19.31
C GLY A 309 -27.90 -14.97 -18.00
N VAL A 310 -26.58 -14.91 -18.06
CA VAL A 310 -25.70 -14.93 -16.86
C VAL A 310 -24.63 -13.85 -16.91
N PHE A 311 -24.15 -13.45 -15.73
CA PHE A 311 -22.89 -12.74 -15.56
C PHE A 311 -21.78 -13.74 -15.25
N ILE A 312 -20.62 -13.61 -15.90
CA ILE A 312 -19.40 -14.34 -15.61
C ILE A 312 -18.45 -13.37 -14.90
N PHE A 313 -18.51 -13.36 -13.57
CA PHE A 313 -17.65 -12.50 -12.77
C PHE A 313 -16.25 -13.09 -12.62
N GLN A 314 -15.24 -12.33 -13.01
CA GLN A 314 -13.84 -12.71 -12.87
C GLN A 314 -13.41 -12.83 -11.40
N PRO A 315 -12.51 -13.78 -11.07
CA PRO A 315 -12.10 -14.04 -9.70
C PRO A 315 -11.53 -12.80 -9.02
N GLN A 316 -11.95 -12.52 -7.80
CA GLN A 316 -11.46 -11.42 -6.98
C GLN A 316 -10.89 -11.90 -5.65
N LYS A 317 -9.76 -11.35 -5.22
CA LYS A 317 -9.14 -11.62 -3.91
C LYS A 317 -8.84 -13.10 -3.67
N LYS A 318 -9.72 -13.80 -2.93
CA LYS A 318 -9.58 -15.21 -2.52
C LYS A 318 -10.38 -16.17 -3.41
N GLU A 319 -11.14 -15.67 -4.36
CA GLU A 319 -11.84 -16.52 -5.35
C GLU A 319 -10.81 -17.17 -6.27
N LYS A 320 -10.95 -18.45 -6.54
CA LYS A 320 -10.02 -19.25 -7.36
C LYS A 320 -10.51 -19.46 -8.78
N ALA A 321 -11.81 -19.26 -9.02
CA ALA A 321 -12.46 -19.49 -10.30
C ALA A 321 -13.46 -18.38 -10.58
N GLU A 322 -13.84 -18.27 -11.84
CA GLU A 322 -14.95 -17.44 -12.28
C GLU A 322 -16.24 -17.80 -11.57
N ARG A 323 -17.09 -16.82 -11.38
CA ARG A 323 -18.38 -16.98 -10.73
C ARG A 323 -19.50 -16.67 -11.70
N ILE A 324 -20.32 -17.69 -11.98
CA ILE A 324 -21.51 -17.56 -12.80
C ILE A 324 -22.67 -17.11 -11.92
N THR A 325 -23.28 -15.99 -12.26
CA THR A 325 -24.45 -15.43 -11.55
C THR A 325 -25.54 -15.13 -12.56
N PRO A 326 -26.76 -15.68 -12.44
CA PRO A 326 -27.87 -15.39 -13.35
C PRO A 326 -28.19 -13.88 -13.40
N ILE A 327 -28.52 -13.38 -14.58
CA ILE A 327 -29.02 -12.03 -14.77
C ILE A 327 -30.47 -12.02 -14.30
N HIS A 328 -30.78 -11.14 -13.34
CA HIS A 328 -32.15 -10.93 -12.88
C HIS A 328 -33.04 -10.42 -14.02
N SER A 329 -34.28 -10.86 -14.10
CA SER A 329 -35.21 -10.48 -15.16
C SER A 329 -35.33 -8.96 -15.37
N SER A 330 -35.35 -8.17 -14.31
CA SER A 330 -35.38 -6.69 -14.36
C SER A 330 -34.07 -6.06 -14.89
N LEU A 331 -32.97 -6.81 -14.99
CA LEU A 331 -31.71 -6.31 -15.56
C LEU A 331 -31.57 -6.58 -17.05
N VAL A 332 -32.38 -7.48 -17.63
CA VAL A 332 -32.29 -7.86 -19.04
C VAL A 332 -32.31 -6.66 -19.97
N PRO A 333 -33.27 -5.71 -19.86
CA PRO A 333 -33.30 -4.54 -20.76
C PRO A 333 -32.07 -3.64 -20.60
N ILE A 334 -31.47 -3.60 -19.40
CA ILE A 334 -30.25 -2.84 -19.13
C ILE A 334 -29.07 -3.48 -19.86
N ILE A 335 -28.95 -4.80 -19.77
CA ILE A 335 -27.84 -5.53 -20.37
C ILE A 335 -27.96 -5.48 -21.91
N GLU A 336 -29.14 -5.74 -22.46
CA GLU A 336 -29.39 -5.61 -23.91
C GLU A 336 -28.98 -4.23 -24.44
N ARG A 337 -29.39 -3.16 -23.79
CA ARG A 337 -29.02 -1.80 -24.17
C ARG A 337 -27.51 -1.56 -24.06
N ARG A 338 -26.85 -2.09 -23.01
CA ARG A 338 -25.42 -1.89 -22.80
C ARG A 338 -24.52 -2.74 -23.67
N THR A 339 -25.01 -3.83 -24.20
CA THR A 339 -24.28 -4.74 -25.10
C THR A 339 -24.56 -4.46 -26.58
N LYS A 340 -25.63 -3.70 -26.88
CA LYS A 340 -26.02 -3.36 -28.25
C LYS A 340 -24.88 -2.69 -29.01
N ASP A 341 -24.62 -3.18 -30.23
CA ASP A 341 -23.62 -2.66 -31.18
C ASP A 341 -22.18 -2.64 -30.61
N LYS A 342 -21.86 -3.54 -29.65
CA LYS A 342 -20.54 -3.68 -29.06
C LYS A 342 -19.90 -5.04 -29.35
N SER A 343 -18.56 -5.04 -29.42
CA SER A 343 -17.76 -6.26 -29.54
C SER A 343 -17.68 -7.00 -28.19
N PRO A 344 -17.48 -8.33 -28.20
CA PRO A 344 -17.37 -9.12 -26.98
C PRO A 344 -16.29 -8.63 -25.98
N ASP A 345 -15.22 -8.05 -26.49
CA ASP A 345 -14.10 -7.53 -25.68
C ASP A 345 -14.29 -6.08 -25.19
N ASP A 346 -15.36 -5.43 -25.62
CA ASP A 346 -15.65 -4.08 -25.13
C ASP A 346 -16.07 -4.10 -23.66
N ASP A 347 -15.78 -3.00 -22.98
CA ASP A 347 -16.21 -2.81 -21.60
C ASP A 347 -17.74 -2.61 -21.52
N LEU A 348 -18.39 -3.29 -20.61
CA LEU A 348 -19.82 -3.03 -20.32
C LEU A 348 -20.02 -1.62 -19.78
N PHE A 349 -19.02 -1.10 -19.02
CA PHE A 349 -18.97 0.24 -18.45
C PHE A 349 -17.76 1.01 -18.95
N PRO A 350 -17.74 1.51 -20.20
CA PRO A 350 -16.64 2.30 -20.75
C PRO A 350 -16.45 3.64 -20.04
N GLU A 351 -17.44 4.12 -19.29
CA GLU A 351 -17.40 5.36 -18.50
C GLU A 351 -16.34 5.30 -17.39
N TRP A 352 -15.95 4.10 -16.98
CA TRP A 352 -14.91 3.83 -16.00
C TRP A 352 -13.83 2.92 -16.62
N PRO A 353 -12.94 3.47 -17.46
CA PRO A 353 -11.92 2.68 -18.15
C PRO A 353 -10.87 2.14 -17.17
N PRO A 354 -10.13 1.10 -17.54
CA PRO A 354 -8.98 0.61 -16.77
C PRO A 354 -7.97 1.72 -16.48
N VAL A 355 -7.29 1.60 -15.34
CA VAL A 355 -6.26 2.57 -14.94
C VAL A 355 -5.04 2.42 -15.84
N ARG A 356 -4.73 3.48 -16.64
CA ARG A 356 -3.65 3.46 -17.63
C ARG A 356 -2.25 3.62 -17.04
N LYS A 357 -2.13 4.20 -15.82
CA LYS A 357 -0.82 4.47 -15.21
C LYS A 357 -0.23 3.19 -14.64
N ALA A 358 0.88 2.73 -15.18
CA ALA A 358 1.66 1.62 -14.63
C ALA A 358 2.04 1.90 -13.16
N GLY A 359 1.93 0.90 -12.29
CA GLY A 359 2.22 1.04 -10.85
C GLY A 359 1.17 1.83 -10.06
N SER A 360 0.01 2.17 -10.65
CA SER A 360 -1.06 2.81 -9.91
C SER A 360 -1.62 1.89 -8.83
N MET A 361 -1.76 2.43 -7.61
CA MET A 361 -2.45 1.76 -6.49
C MET A 361 -3.98 1.90 -6.55
N ARG A 362 -4.50 2.65 -7.53
CA ARG A 362 -5.94 2.86 -7.71
C ARG A 362 -6.54 1.71 -8.50
N GLU A 363 -7.63 1.15 -8.01
CA GLU A 363 -8.43 0.16 -8.73
C GLU A 363 -9.34 0.88 -9.75
N ARG A 364 -9.83 0.15 -10.75
CA ARG A 364 -10.75 0.66 -11.78
C ARG A 364 -12.01 1.30 -11.16
N SER A 365 -12.53 0.68 -10.11
CA SER A 365 -13.70 1.15 -9.37
C SER A 365 -13.52 2.47 -8.60
N PHE A 366 -12.31 3.01 -8.48
CA PHE A 366 -12.03 4.20 -7.66
C PHE A 366 -12.87 5.41 -8.09
N LYS A 367 -12.94 5.71 -9.39
CA LYS A 367 -13.74 6.82 -9.92
C LYS A 367 -15.24 6.59 -9.70
N ALA A 368 -15.72 5.38 -9.99
CA ALA A 368 -17.12 5.01 -9.77
C ALA A 368 -17.52 5.12 -8.30
N SER A 369 -16.65 4.68 -7.38
CA SER A 369 -16.86 4.77 -5.95
C SER A 369 -17.00 6.22 -5.45
N ASN A 370 -16.15 7.12 -5.95
CA ASN A 370 -16.24 8.54 -5.58
C ASN A 370 -17.52 9.18 -6.13
N GLN A 371 -17.83 8.97 -7.41
CA GLN A 371 -19.04 9.48 -8.03
C GLN A 371 -20.30 8.97 -7.35
N PHE A 372 -20.34 7.67 -6.98
CA PHE A 372 -21.44 7.12 -6.20
C PHE A 372 -21.53 7.76 -4.80
N THR A 373 -20.40 8.01 -4.16
CA THR A 373 -20.39 8.67 -2.83
C THR A 373 -20.94 10.07 -2.90
N ASP A 374 -20.54 10.83 -3.92
CA ASP A 374 -21.06 12.21 -4.12
C ASP A 374 -22.55 12.18 -4.46
N TYR A 375 -22.97 11.32 -5.39
CA TYR A 375 -24.37 11.13 -5.74
C TYR A 375 -25.22 10.73 -4.53
N ARG A 376 -24.80 9.74 -3.76
CA ARG A 376 -25.51 9.27 -2.57
C ARG A 376 -25.80 10.40 -1.58
N ARG A 377 -24.84 11.33 -1.42
CA ARG A 377 -24.99 12.50 -0.58
C ARG A 377 -26.03 13.48 -1.13
N THR A 378 -26.03 13.70 -2.44
CA THR A 378 -26.99 14.66 -3.06
C THR A 378 -28.44 14.19 -2.93
N VAL A 379 -28.70 12.89 -2.89
CA VAL A 379 -30.05 12.34 -2.70
C VAL A 379 -30.42 12.09 -1.22
N GLY A 380 -29.59 12.59 -0.29
CA GLY A 380 -29.85 12.50 1.14
C GLY A 380 -29.74 11.10 1.75
N VAL A 381 -28.96 10.21 1.11
CA VAL A 381 -28.62 8.89 1.63
C VAL A 381 -27.21 8.96 2.20
N ASP A 382 -26.99 9.78 3.24
CA ASP A 382 -25.69 9.99 3.88
C ASP A 382 -25.76 9.73 5.38
N ASP A 383 -25.51 8.51 5.77
CA ASP A 383 -25.45 8.08 7.15
C ASP A 383 -23.98 8.03 7.61
N THR A 384 -23.50 9.12 8.18
CA THR A 384 -22.12 9.24 8.68
C THR A 384 -22.03 8.96 10.17
N VAL A 385 -20.93 8.32 10.58
CA VAL A 385 -20.62 8.13 12.00
C VAL A 385 -20.28 9.49 12.62
N PRO A 386 -20.94 9.89 13.71
CA PRO A 386 -20.66 11.18 14.36
C PRO A 386 -19.17 11.35 14.68
N GLY A 387 -18.62 12.52 14.35
CA GLY A 387 -17.19 12.83 14.56
C GLY A 387 -16.23 12.14 13.60
N SER A 388 -16.72 11.41 12.59
CA SER A 388 -15.89 10.70 11.61
C SER A 388 -16.29 11.06 10.17
N ARG A 389 -15.33 10.98 9.25
CA ARG A 389 -15.61 11.05 7.80
C ARG A 389 -16.20 9.75 7.24
N ARG A 390 -16.33 8.73 8.07
CA ARG A 390 -16.77 7.39 7.66
C ARG A 390 -18.29 7.35 7.56
N ALA A 391 -18.79 6.89 6.43
CA ALA A 391 -20.21 6.61 6.26
C ALA A 391 -20.52 5.14 6.63
N ARG A 392 -21.67 4.90 7.23
CA ARG A 392 -22.22 3.56 7.52
C ARG A 392 -22.79 2.92 6.26
N THR A 393 -23.12 3.74 5.26
CA THR A 393 -23.59 3.32 3.94
C THR A 393 -22.57 3.65 2.86
N ASN A 394 -22.36 2.72 1.93
CA ASN A 394 -21.47 2.87 0.78
C ASN A 394 -21.95 1.91 -0.33
N PHE A 395 -21.25 1.79 -1.46
CA PHE A 395 -21.69 0.89 -2.53
C PHE A 395 -21.83 -0.58 -2.05
N HIS A 396 -21.02 -1.00 -1.09
CA HIS A 396 -21.13 -2.35 -0.51
C HIS A 396 -22.43 -2.57 0.28
N SER A 397 -23.16 -1.51 0.63
CA SER A 397 -24.47 -1.59 1.25
C SER A 397 -25.55 -2.20 0.33
N PHE A 398 -25.40 -2.11 -1.00
CA PHE A 398 -26.22 -2.87 -1.95
C PHE A 398 -26.05 -4.38 -1.76
N ARG A 399 -24.82 -4.83 -1.56
CA ARG A 399 -24.55 -6.25 -1.31
C ARG A 399 -25.14 -6.73 0.02
N ARG A 400 -25.06 -5.91 1.07
CA ARG A 400 -25.70 -6.21 2.36
C ARG A 400 -27.22 -6.25 2.23
N TRP A 401 -27.78 -5.32 1.47
CA TRP A 401 -29.21 -5.29 1.16
C TRP A 401 -29.65 -6.55 0.37
N PHE A 402 -28.93 -6.91 -0.69
CA PHE A 402 -29.19 -8.14 -1.45
C PHE A 402 -29.20 -9.38 -0.55
N ILE A 403 -28.17 -9.56 0.27
CA ILE A 403 -28.06 -10.70 1.20
C ILE A 403 -29.26 -10.73 2.15
N THR A 404 -29.60 -9.58 2.76
CA THR A 404 -30.73 -9.47 3.67
C THR A 404 -32.06 -9.78 2.99
N LYS A 405 -32.27 -9.30 1.75
CA LYS A 405 -33.50 -9.62 0.99
C LYS A 405 -33.58 -11.09 0.60
N ALA A 406 -32.47 -11.68 0.16
CA ALA A 406 -32.42 -13.10 -0.17
C ALA A 406 -32.70 -13.99 1.07
N GLU A 407 -32.09 -13.64 2.22
CA GLU A 407 -32.34 -14.33 3.49
C GLU A 407 -33.82 -14.23 3.91
N ARG A 408 -34.41 -13.04 3.84
CA ARG A 408 -35.86 -12.84 4.14
C ARG A 408 -36.82 -13.49 3.14
N ALA A 409 -36.29 -13.87 1.96
CA ALA A 409 -37.02 -14.65 0.98
C ALA A 409 -36.68 -16.16 1.07
N ASP A 410 -36.26 -16.63 2.25
CA ASP A 410 -35.95 -18.01 2.60
C ASP A 410 -34.96 -18.70 1.64
N GLN A 411 -34.01 -17.92 1.06
CA GLN A 411 -32.98 -18.49 0.21
C GLN A 411 -31.88 -19.15 1.06
N PRO A 412 -31.42 -20.36 0.71
CA PRO A 412 -30.36 -21.05 1.49
C PRO A 412 -29.05 -20.27 1.55
N GLU A 413 -28.44 -20.16 2.73
CA GLU A 413 -27.18 -19.41 2.96
C GLU A 413 -26.10 -19.79 1.95
N HIS A 414 -25.91 -21.08 1.66
CA HIS A 414 -24.86 -21.54 0.75
C HIS A 414 -25.09 -21.11 -0.71
N ILE A 415 -26.37 -20.93 -1.12
CA ILE A 415 -26.74 -20.40 -2.44
C ILE A 415 -26.46 -18.89 -2.47
N ILE A 416 -26.89 -18.15 -1.44
CA ILE A 416 -26.60 -16.73 -1.30
C ILE A 416 -25.08 -16.51 -1.34
N ALA A 417 -24.32 -17.29 -0.55
CA ALA A 417 -22.86 -17.21 -0.53
C ALA A 417 -22.24 -17.44 -1.91
N ALA A 418 -22.73 -18.42 -2.67
CA ALA A 418 -22.26 -18.68 -4.04
C ALA A 418 -22.58 -17.52 -4.98
N VAL A 419 -23.82 -16.99 -4.96
CA VAL A 419 -24.26 -15.86 -5.80
C VAL A 419 -23.43 -14.63 -5.52
N VAL A 420 -23.20 -14.28 -4.26
CA VAL A 420 -22.43 -13.07 -3.92
C VAL A 420 -20.92 -13.31 -3.94
N GLY A 421 -20.39 -14.53 -4.05
CA GLY A 421 -18.96 -14.85 -4.03
C GLY A 421 -18.36 -14.73 -2.63
N HIS A 422 -19.04 -15.24 -1.61
CA HIS A 422 -18.47 -15.55 -0.31
C HIS A 422 -17.90 -16.97 -0.32
N LYS A 423 -16.84 -17.20 0.47
CA LYS A 423 -16.34 -18.55 0.70
C LYS A 423 -17.45 -19.36 1.39
N ARG A 424 -17.83 -20.48 0.80
CA ARG A 424 -18.74 -21.41 1.45
C ARG A 424 -18.04 -22.07 2.63
N SER A 425 -18.70 -22.12 3.77
CA SER A 425 -18.18 -22.69 5.00
C SER A 425 -18.37 -24.21 5.05
N GLY A 426 -17.57 -24.87 5.89
CA GLY A 426 -17.66 -26.33 6.16
C GLY A 426 -16.97 -27.22 5.13
N MET A 427 -16.78 -28.49 5.52
CA MET A 427 -16.10 -29.48 4.68
C MET A 427 -16.94 -29.86 3.46
N THR A 428 -18.25 -30.15 3.67
CA THR A 428 -19.14 -30.64 2.62
C THR A 428 -19.31 -29.62 1.50
N LEU A 429 -19.77 -28.39 1.81
CA LEU A 429 -20.08 -27.39 0.78
C LEU A 429 -18.87 -26.57 0.39
N GLY A 430 -17.91 -26.37 1.28
CA GLY A 430 -16.73 -25.53 1.03
C GLY A 430 -15.58 -26.25 0.31
N ARG A 431 -15.48 -27.57 0.45
CA ARG A 431 -14.38 -28.36 -0.10
C ARG A 431 -14.80 -29.34 -1.18
N TYR A 432 -15.92 -30.07 -1.01
CA TYR A 432 -16.31 -31.16 -1.89
C TYR A 432 -17.41 -30.82 -2.91
N SER A 433 -18.20 -29.75 -2.70
CA SER A 433 -19.24 -29.34 -3.63
C SER A 433 -18.70 -28.46 -4.77
N ALA A 434 -19.06 -28.81 -6.00
CA ALA A 434 -18.79 -27.98 -7.19
C ALA A 434 -19.55 -26.65 -7.21
N GLY A 435 -20.53 -26.46 -6.35
CA GLY A 435 -21.37 -25.27 -6.29
C GLY A 435 -22.82 -25.53 -6.62
N PRO A 436 -23.70 -24.54 -6.47
CA PRO A 436 -25.09 -24.69 -6.86
C PRO A 436 -25.22 -24.75 -8.39
N MET A 437 -26.30 -25.41 -8.84
CA MET A 437 -26.70 -25.31 -10.25
C MET A 437 -27.15 -23.89 -10.58
N VAL A 438 -27.02 -23.48 -11.85
CA VAL A 438 -27.43 -22.15 -12.32
C VAL A 438 -28.89 -21.86 -11.96
N GLU A 439 -29.78 -22.86 -12.08
CA GLU A 439 -31.19 -22.70 -11.73
C GLU A 439 -31.45 -22.45 -10.23
N GLN A 440 -30.64 -23.03 -9.36
CA GLN A 440 -30.72 -22.71 -7.92
C GLN A 440 -30.28 -21.26 -7.64
N ALA A 441 -29.21 -20.83 -8.30
CA ALA A 441 -28.75 -19.44 -8.21
C ALA A 441 -29.79 -18.48 -8.83
N ARG A 442 -30.46 -18.86 -9.92
CA ARG A 442 -31.52 -18.07 -10.57
C ARG A 442 -32.70 -17.84 -9.61
N ARG A 443 -33.19 -18.87 -8.94
CA ARG A 443 -34.25 -18.71 -7.93
C ARG A 443 -33.84 -17.76 -6.83
N CYS A 444 -32.60 -17.80 -6.38
CA CYS A 444 -32.08 -16.89 -5.36
C CYS A 444 -32.03 -15.45 -5.88
N VAL A 445 -31.57 -15.22 -7.09
CA VAL A 445 -31.47 -13.90 -7.69
C VAL A 445 -32.87 -13.31 -7.92
N GLU A 446 -33.79 -14.07 -8.51
CA GLU A 446 -35.16 -13.61 -8.79
C GLU A 446 -36.03 -13.42 -7.52
N ALA A 447 -35.66 -14.03 -6.40
CA ALA A 447 -36.29 -13.79 -5.12
C ALA A 447 -36.04 -12.40 -4.54
N VAL A 448 -34.99 -11.73 -4.98
CA VAL A 448 -34.63 -10.37 -4.55
C VAL A 448 -35.32 -9.35 -5.45
N ARG A 449 -36.34 -8.67 -4.96
CA ARG A 449 -37.10 -7.67 -5.70
C ARG A 449 -36.74 -6.26 -5.23
N LEU A 450 -36.63 -5.33 -6.18
CA LEU A 450 -36.55 -3.91 -5.88
C LEU A 450 -37.87 -3.45 -5.24
N PRO A 451 -37.86 -2.46 -4.34
CA PRO A 451 -39.05 -1.81 -3.87
C PRO A 451 -39.81 -1.15 -5.04
N GLU A 452 -41.11 -0.92 -4.86
CA GLU A 452 -41.90 -0.18 -5.84
C GLU A 452 -41.28 1.20 -6.07
N LEU A 453 -40.94 1.47 -7.32
CA LEU A 453 -40.41 2.77 -7.73
C LEU A 453 -41.60 3.63 -8.22
N PRO A 454 -41.69 4.90 -7.79
CA PRO A 454 -42.69 5.80 -8.33
C PRO A 454 -42.54 5.88 -9.87
N GLU A 455 -43.66 5.92 -10.56
CA GLU A 455 -43.68 6.15 -11.99
C GLU A 455 -42.91 7.45 -12.27
N GLN A 456 -41.90 7.39 -13.15
CA GLN A 456 -41.26 8.60 -13.61
C GLN A 456 -42.26 9.29 -14.55
N ASP A 457 -42.85 10.40 -14.09
CA ASP A 457 -43.57 11.30 -14.96
C ASP A 457 -42.66 11.62 -16.14
N GLY A 458 -43.06 11.17 -17.33
CA GLY A 458 -42.31 11.32 -18.55
C GLY A 458 -42.17 12.82 -18.86
N GLY A 459 -40.96 13.38 -18.61
CA GLY A 459 -40.57 14.71 -18.99
C GLY A 459 -39.61 14.63 -20.18
#